data_276fc26c2f0d765c13e5fcde22a19abf
#
_entry.id   276fc26c2f0d765c13e5fcde22a19abf
#
_cell.length_a   1.000
_cell.length_b   1.000
_cell.length_c   1.000
_cell.angle_alpha   90.00
_cell.angle_beta   90.00
_cell.angle_gamma   90.00
#
_symmetry.space_group_name_H-M   'P 1'
#
loop_
_entity.id
_entity.type
_entity.pdbx_description
1 polymer ?
#
loop_
_entity_poly.entity_id
_entity_poly.type
_entity_poly.pdbx_seq_one_letter_code
_entity_poly.pdbx_strand_id
1 'polypeptide(L)'
;MRSVLMRDLLGQTLRELRVSSDLTLRDVSASARVSLGYLSEIERGHKEASSELLNAICAALDVSLADVLRLVAARADAVATVTPLPVAG
;
A
#
# COMPACT_ATOMS: atom_id res chain seq x y z
N MET A 1 19.53 5.60 11.41
CA MET A 1 18.91 5.23 10.13
C MET A 1 17.48 4.78 10.36
N ARG A 2 16.56 5.30 9.57
CA ARG A 2 15.16 4.94 9.72
C ARG A 2 14.86 3.65 8.97
N SER A 3 14.16 2.75 9.63
CA SER A 3 13.64 1.58 8.95
C SER A 3 12.40 1.96 8.16
N VAL A 4 12.28 1.39 6.97
CA VAL A 4 11.11 1.56 6.13
C VAL A 4 10.36 0.23 6.14
N LEU A 5 9.11 0.25 6.62
CA LEU A 5 8.30 -0.95 6.66
C LEU A 5 7.47 -1.04 5.39
N MET A 6 7.57 -2.17 4.73
CA MET A 6 6.80 -2.44 3.51
C MET A 6 5.32 -2.24 3.75
N ARG A 7 4.78 -2.69 4.88
CA ARG A 7 3.35 -2.57 5.15
C ARG A 7 2.89 -1.13 5.25
N ASP A 8 3.74 -0.22 5.72
CA ASP A 8 3.41 1.21 5.76
C ASP A 8 3.32 1.79 4.35
N LEU A 9 4.31 1.50 3.53
CA LEU A 9 4.34 1.98 2.15
C LEU A 9 3.20 1.40 1.34
N LEU A 10 2.95 0.12 1.52
CA LEU A 10 1.88 -0.57 0.82
C LEU A 10 0.52 -0.02 1.25
N GLY A 11 0.30 0.14 2.55
CA GLY A 11 -0.95 0.68 3.07
C GLY A 11 -1.25 2.07 2.54
N GLN A 12 -0.27 2.95 2.52
CA GLN A 12 -0.42 4.30 1.98
C GLN A 12 -0.76 4.26 0.49
N THR A 13 -0.08 3.40 -0.25
CA THR A 13 -0.30 3.26 -1.69
C THR A 13 -1.72 2.78 -1.99
N LEU A 14 -2.17 1.74 -1.28
CA LEU A 14 -3.51 1.21 -1.47
C LEU A 14 -4.57 2.25 -1.12
N ARG A 15 -4.36 2.99 -0.04
CA ARG A 15 -5.30 4.04 0.35
C ARG A 15 -5.41 5.13 -0.71
N GLU A 16 -4.28 5.58 -1.23
CA GLU A 16 -4.27 6.62 -2.25
C GLU A 16 -4.96 6.16 -3.54
N LEU A 17 -4.72 4.92 -3.94
CA LEU A 17 -5.39 4.35 -5.10
C LEU A 17 -6.89 4.28 -4.88
N ARG A 18 -7.31 3.87 -3.69
CA ARG A 18 -8.73 3.80 -3.36
C ARG A 18 -9.38 5.17 -3.42
N VAL A 19 -8.77 6.15 -2.75
CA VAL A 19 -9.31 7.52 -2.69
C VAL A 19 -9.36 8.15 -4.08
N SER A 20 -8.30 7.97 -4.87
CA SER A 20 -8.27 8.54 -6.22
C SER A 20 -9.27 7.88 -7.17
N SER A 21 -9.74 6.69 -6.83
CA SER A 21 -10.77 5.99 -7.60
C SER A 21 -12.19 6.27 -7.10
N ASP A 22 -12.33 7.16 -6.13
CA ASP A 22 -13.61 7.48 -5.50
C ASP A 22 -14.30 6.28 -4.86
N LEU A 23 -13.52 5.35 -4.34
CA LEU A 23 -14.04 4.15 -3.67
C LEU A 23 -13.94 4.31 -2.16
N THR A 24 -14.99 3.87 -1.46
CA THR A 24 -14.97 3.85 -0.01
C THR A 24 -14.30 2.57 0.48
N LEU A 25 -13.94 2.55 1.77
CA LEU A 25 -13.46 1.30 2.39
C LEU A 25 -14.48 0.19 2.23
N ARG A 26 -15.79 0.51 2.36
CA ARG A 26 -16.85 -0.49 2.20
C ARG A 26 -16.90 -1.05 0.80
N ASP A 27 -16.72 -0.19 -0.22
CA ASP A 27 -16.71 -0.63 -1.61
C ASP A 27 -15.62 -1.68 -1.85
N VAL A 28 -14.41 -1.38 -1.40
CA VAL A 28 -13.28 -2.28 -1.59
C VAL A 28 -13.41 -3.52 -0.72
N SER A 29 -13.86 -3.36 0.52
CA SER A 29 -14.10 -4.48 1.42
C SER A 29 -15.08 -5.48 0.81
N ALA A 30 -16.19 -4.99 0.28
CA ALA A 30 -17.20 -5.84 -0.35
C ALA A 30 -16.65 -6.53 -1.60
N SER A 31 -15.97 -5.79 -2.46
CA SER A 31 -15.45 -6.32 -3.71
C SER A 31 -14.33 -7.33 -3.51
N ALA A 32 -13.44 -7.07 -2.56
CA ALA A 32 -12.32 -7.95 -2.26
C ALA A 32 -12.69 -9.07 -1.30
N ARG A 33 -13.89 -9.02 -0.71
CA ARG A 33 -14.35 -9.99 0.28
C ARG A 33 -13.43 -10.06 1.49
N VAL A 34 -13.07 -8.91 1.98
CA VAL A 34 -12.21 -8.76 3.16
C VAL A 34 -12.96 -7.93 4.19
N SER A 35 -12.74 -8.19 5.47
CA SER A 35 -13.43 -7.42 6.51
C SER A 35 -13.01 -5.96 6.44
N LEU A 36 -13.97 -5.10 6.73
CA LEU A 36 -13.74 -3.65 6.72
C LEU A 36 -12.64 -3.26 7.70
N GLY A 37 -12.69 -3.83 8.90
CA GLY A 37 -11.69 -3.55 9.92
C GLY A 37 -10.29 -3.98 9.50
N TYR A 38 -10.18 -5.15 8.88
CA TYR A 38 -8.88 -5.64 8.45
C TYR A 38 -8.32 -4.78 7.31
N LEU A 39 -9.17 -4.42 6.35
CA LEU A 39 -8.74 -3.53 5.26
C LEU A 39 -8.27 -2.19 5.82
N SER A 40 -8.99 -1.62 6.77
CA SER A 40 -8.60 -0.38 7.42
C SER A 40 -7.22 -0.50 8.08
N GLU A 41 -6.97 -1.62 8.75
CA GLU A 41 -5.68 -1.86 9.40
C GLU A 41 -4.55 -2.01 8.39
N ILE A 42 -4.82 -2.62 7.24
CA ILE A 42 -3.84 -2.72 6.17
C ILE A 42 -3.47 -1.33 5.65
N GLU A 43 -4.47 -0.48 5.42
CA GLU A 43 -4.22 0.88 4.92
C GLU A 43 -3.44 1.72 5.92
N ARG A 44 -3.59 1.45 7.20
CA ARG A 44 -2.84 2.16 8.24
C ARG A 44 -1.43 1.60 8.46
N GLY A 45 -1.10 0.50 7.81
CA GLY A 45 0.19 -0.14 8.00
C GLY A 45 0.28 -0.98 9.27
N HIS A 46 -0.85 -1.30 9.90
CA HIS A 46 -0.88 -2.07 11.14
C HIS A 46 -0.92 -3.58 10.92
N LYS A 47 -1.29 -4.02 9.73
CA LYS A 47 -1.39 -5.44 9.39
C LYS A 47 -0.76 -5.67 8.05
N GLU A 48 -0.23 -6.85 7.86
CA GLU A 48 0.32 -7.26 6.58
C GLU A 48 -0.75 -8.01 5.78
N ALA A 49 -0.74 -7.81 4.47
CA ALA A 49 -1.66 -8.49 3.58
C ALA A 49 -1.00 -9.72 2.99
N SER A 50 -1.70 -10.85 3.03
CA SER A 50 -1.25 -12.04 2.33
C SER A 50 -1.29 -11.79 0.81
N SER A 51 -0.60 -12.64 0.06
CA SER A 51 -0.59 -12.51 -1.40
C SER A 51 -1.99 -12.59 -2.00
N GLU A 52 -2.81 -13.55 -1.53
CA GLU A 52 -4.17 -13.69 -2.02
C GLU A 52 -5.01 -12.46 -1.72
N LEU A 53 -4.85 -11.93 -0.51
CA LEU A 53 -5.60 -10.75 -0.10
C LEU A 53 -5.17 -9.53 -0.89
N LEU A 54 -3.87 -9.37 -1.09
CA LEU A 54 -3.36 -8.26 -1.86
C LEU A 54 -3.85 -8.30 -3.30
N ASN A 55 -3.86 -9.48 -3.92
CA ASN A 55 -4.40 -9.64 -5.26
C ASN A 55 -5.88 -9.30 -5.31
N ALA A 56 -6.65 -9.69 -4.30
CA ALA A 56 -8.08 -9.37 -4.24
C ALA A 56 -8.31 -7.85 -4.13
N ILE A 57 -7.50 -7.18 -3.32
CA ILE A 57 -7.60 -5.73 -3.17
C ILE A 57 -7.22 -5.04 -4.49
N CYS A 58 -6.15 -5.48 -5.14
CA CYS A 58 -5.75 -4.92 -6.43
C CYS A 58 -6.86 -5.08 -7.47
N ALA A 59 -7.50 -6.24 -7.52
CA ALA A 59 -8.62 -6.46 -8.44
C ALA A 59 -9.77 -5.52 -8.12
N ALA A 60 -10.08 -5.31 -6.85
CA ALA A 60 -11.14 -4.40 -6.43
C ALA A 60 -10.83 -2.95 -6.83
N LEU A 61 -9.56 -2.59 -6.85
CA LEU A 61 -9.11 -1.25 -7.24
C LEU A 61 -8.88 -1.13 -8.75
N ASP A 62 -9.03 -2.22 -9.48
CA ASP A 62 -8.77 -2.27 -10.92
C ASP A 62 -7.34 -1.85 -11.27
N VAL A 63 -6.38 -2.31 -10.49
CA VAL A 63 -4.96 -2.08 -10.72
C VAL A 63 -4.23 -3.42 -10.72
N SER A 64 -3.08 -3.48 -11.38
CA SER A 64 -2.26 -4.67 -11.33
C SER A 64 -1.38 -4.65 -10.09
N LEU A 65 -1.00 -5.83 -9.63
CA LEU A 65 -0.03 -5.94 -8.54
C LEU A 65 1.29 -5.27 -8.93
N ALA A 66 1.69 -5.41 -10.19
CA ALA A 66 2.91 -4.78 -10.68
C ALA A 66 2.86 -3.26 -10.53
N ASP A 67 1.72 -2.65 -10.86
CA ASP A 67 1.55 -1.19 -10.72
C ASP A 67 1.66 -0.78 -9.26
N VAL A 68 1.04 -1.54 -8.36
CA VAL A 68 1.13 -1.26 -6.93
C VAL A 68 2.57 -1.35 -6.46
N LEU A 69 3.28 -2.39 -6.88
CA LEU A 69 4.68 -2.57 -6.49
C LEU A 69 5.58 -1.46 -7.03
N ARG A 70 5.32 -0.98 -8.24
CA ARG A 70 6.07 0.17 -8.79
C ARG A 70 5.85 1.43 -7.95
N LEU A 71 4.62 1.66 -7.53
CA LEU A 71 4.29 2.81 -6.69
C LEU A 71 4.94 2.69 -5.31
N VAL A 72 4.92 1.48 -4.74
CA VAL A 72 5.59 1.21 -3.47
C VAL A 72 7.09 1.45 -3.61
N ALA A 73 7.69 0.96 -4.69
CA ALA A 73 9.11 1.15 -4.93
C ALA A 73 9.47 2.64 -5.05
N ALA A 74 8.65 3.40 -5.75
CA ALA A 74 8.87 4.85 -5.88
C ALA A 74 8.79 5.55 -4.52
N ARG A 75 7.86 5.14 -3.67
CA ARG A 75 7.76 5.67 -2.32
C ARG A 75 9.00 5.34 -1.50
N ALA A 76 9.46 4.10 -1.61
CA ALA A 76 10.66 3.67 -0.89
C ALA A 76 11.87 4.49 -1.32
N ASP A 77 12.00 4.75 -2.62
CA ASP A 77 13.08 5.58 -3.13
C ASP A 77 12.99 7.02 -2.60
N ALA A 78 11.79 7.57 -2.56
CA ALA A 78 11.59 8.93 -2.06
C ALA A 78 11.98 9.05 -0.58
N VAL A 79 11.63 8.04 0.22
CA VAL A 79 12.02 8.01 1.63
C VAL A 79 13.53 7.90 1.77
N ALA A 80 14.16 7.06 0.95
CA ALA A 80 15.60 6.89 0.98
C ALA A 80 16.34 8.17 0.60
N THR A 81 15.81 8.92 -0.38
CA THR A 81 16.45 10.16 -0.82
C THR A 81 16.26 11.30 0.16
N VAL A 82 15.21 11.26 0.97
CA VAL A 82 14.98 12.29 1.99
C VAL A 82 16.03 12.20 3.08
N THR A 83 16.55 11.02 3.34
CA THR A 83 17.60 10.85 4.33
C THR A 83 18.95 10.93 3.61
N PRO A 84 19.69 12.05 3.76
CA PRO A 84 20.96 12.16 3.06
C PRO A 84 21.90 11.09 3.58
N LEU A 85 22.37 10.28 2.66
CA LEU A 85 23.39 9.32 3.00
C LEU A 85 24.67 10.07 3.25
N PRO A 86 25.39 9.71 4.30
CA PRO A 86 26.72 10.25 4.47
C PRO A 86 27.52 9.84 3.25
N VAL A 87 27.98 10.82 2.54
CA VAL A 87 28.80 10.54 1.38
C VAL A 87 30.12 10.01 1.89
N ALA A 88 30.32 8.74 1.69
CA ALA A 88 31.58 8.15 2.05
C ALA A 88 32.57 8.48 0.96
N GLY A 89 33.23 9.52 1.18
CA GLY A 89 34.24 9.93 0.22
C GLY A 89 33.73 10.45 -1.06
#